data_96cf9699b43e4e363e4185fb49e3924b
#
_entry.id   96cf9699b43e4e363e4185fb49e3924b
#
_cell.length_a   1.000
_cell.length_b   1.000
_cell.length_c   1.000
_cell.angle_alpha   90.00
_cell.angle_beta   90.00
_cell.angle_gamma   90.00
#
_symmetry.space_group_name_H-M   'P 1'
#
loop_
_entity.id
_entity.type
_entity.pdbx_description
1 polymer ?
#
loop_
_entity_poly.entity_id
_entity_poly.type
_entity_poly.pdbx_seq_one_letter_code
_entity_poly.pdbx_strand_id
1 'polypeptide(L)'
;MILVFLYYLSIVFLSIIFMEIVAIFTHKYIMHGIGWVFHKSHHQKRKSLFELNDIYFIFFSLPSIFSIIWGFLYYNYLVLSIGIGIMFYGMIYVFLH
;
A
#
# COMPACT_ATOMS: atom_id res chain seq x y z
N MET A 1 17.07 -0.39 -23.70
CA MET A 1 17.14 -0.74 -22.27
C MET A 1 16.66 0.37 -21.36
N ILE A 2 17.21 1.59 -21.52
CA ILE A 2 16.81 2.69 -20.61
C ILE A 2 15.36 3.10 -20.76
N LEU A 3 14.79 3.05 -21.96
CA LEU A 3 13.38 3.37 -22.16
C LEU A 3 12.47 2.36 -21.49
N VAL A 4 12.83 1.09 -21.50
CA VAL A 4 12.07 0.03 -20.82
C VAL A 4 12.13 0.24 -19.31
N PHE A 5 13.32 0.55 -18.79
CA PHE A 5 13.48 0.84 -17.37
C PHE A 5 12.64 2.02 -16.93
N LEU A 6 12.66 3.11 -17.72
CA LEU A 6 11.88 4.31 -17.41
C LEU A 6 10.37 4.02 -17.46
N TYR A 7 9.93 3.17 -18.38
CA TYR A 7 8.54 2.77 -18.46
C TYR A 7 8.08 2.10 -17.16
N TYR A 8 8.82 1.09 -16.70
CA TYR A 8 8.43 0.38 -15.48
C TYR A 8 8.62 1.23 -14.22
N LEU A 9 9.62 2.10 -14.20
CA LEU A 9 9.80 3.05 -13.11
C LEU A 9 8.60 4.01 -13.03
N SER A 10 8.09 4.46 -14.18
CA SER A 10 6.90 5.30 -14.21
C SER A 10 5.68 4.58 -13.64
N ILE A 11 5.53 3.28 -13.92
CA ILE A 11 4.43 2.49 -13.36
C ILE A 11 4.55 2.39 -11.84
N VAL A 12 5.76 2.23 -11.32
CA VAL A 12 5.98 2.23 -9.86
C VAL A 12 5.50 3.54 -9.26
N PHE A 13 5.90 4.68 -9.84
CA PHE A 13 5.48 5.99 -9.33
C PHE A 13 3.97 6.21 -9.44
N LEU A 14 3.37 5.79 -10.56
CA LEU A 14 1.91 5.90 -10.73
C LEU A 14 1.17 5.04 -9.71
N SER A 15 1.71 3.87 -9.38
CA SER A 15 1.12 3.01 -8.36
C SER A 15 1.19 3.66 -6.98
N ILE A 16 2.29 4.35 -6.66
CA ILE A 16 2.42 5.08 -5.40
C ILE A 16 1.36 6.18 -5.32
N ILE A 17 1.18 6.95 -6.40
CA ILE A 17 0.17 8.01 -6.46
C ILE A 17 -1.23 7.43 -6.32
N PHE A 18 -1.51 6.34 -7.01
CA PHE A 18 -2.79 5.67 -6.93
C PHE A 18 -3.09 5.21 -5.50
N MET A 19 -2.09 4.64 -4.82
CA MET A 19 -2.25 4.21 -3.44
C MET A 19 -2.51 5.37 -2.49
N GLU A 20 -1.94 6.54 -2.77
CA GLU A 20 -2.22 7.74 -1.99
C GLU A 20 -3.70 8.12 -2.10
N ILE A 21 -4.25 8.06 -3.30
CA ILE A 21 -5.66 8.32 -3.53
C ILE A 21 -6.52 7.29 -2.79
N VAL A 22 -6.18 6.00 -2.91
CA VAL A 22 -6.89 4.93 -2.21
C VAL A 22 -6.84 5.15 -0.70
N ALA A 23 -5.67 5.54 -0.17
CA ALA A 23 -5.51 5.78 1.25
C ALA A 23 -6.40 6.93 1.74
N ILE A 24 -6.49 8.01 0.97
CA ILE A 24 -7.33 9.15 1.31
C ILE A 24 -8.80 8.71 1.41
N PHE A 25 -9.29 7.98 0.40
CA PHE A 25 -10.67 7.51 0.41
C PHE A 25 -10.92 6.50 1.53
N THR A 26 -9.99 5.58 1.76
CA THR A 26 -10.12 4.60 2.83
C THR A 26 -10.18 5.28 4.18
N HIS A 27 -9.32 6.26 4.41
CA HIS A 27 -9.30 7.01 5.67
C HIS A 27 -10.64 7.72 5.88
N LYS A 28 -11.12 8.43 4.86
CA LYS A 28 -12.32 9.26 5.00
C LYS A 28 -13.60 8.45 5.10
N TYR A 29 -13.76 7.42 4.26
CA TYR A 29 -15.04 6.75 4.10
C TYR A 29 -15.13 5.40 4.82
N ILE A 30 -14.01 4.74 5.04
CA ILE A 30 -13.99 3.42 5.67
C ILE A 30 -13.49 3.51 7.09
N MET A 31 -12.30 4.09 7.31
CA MET A 31 -11.69 4.13 8.65
C MET A 31 -12.50 4.98 9.62
N HIS A 32 -13.02 6.12 9.18
CA HIS A 32 -13.87 7.00 10.01
C HIS A 32 -15.35 6.63 9.94
N GLY A 33 -15.72 5.65 9.10
CA GLY A 33 -17.06 5.12 9.01
C GLY A 33 -17.15 3.74 9.64
N ILE A 34 -17.44 2.75 8.80
CA ILE A 34 -17.65 1.36 9.23
C ILE A 34 -16.41 0.80 9.94
N GLY A 35 -15.21 1.18 9.48
CA GLY A 35 -13.95 0.66 10.00
C GLY A 35 -13.39 1.43 11.18
N TRP A 36 -14.18 2.31 11.83
CA TRP A 36 -13.69 3.14 12.94
C TRP A 36 -13.14 2.31 14.09
N VAL A 37 -13.72 1.16 14.35
CA VAL A 37 -13.27 0.27 15.42
C VAL A 37 -11.77 -0.04 15.28
N PHE A 38 -11.30 -0.26 14.05
CA PHE A 38 -9.89 -0.56 13.79
C PHE A 38 -9.04 0.71 13.69
N HIS A 39 -9.60 1.80 13.20
CA HIS A 39 -8.86 3.04 12.99
C HIS A 39 -8.74 3.88 14.26
N LYS A 40 -9.67 3.73 15.18
CA LYS A 40 -9.75 4.52 16.42
C LYS A 40 -8.42 4.52 17.16
N SER A 41 -7.73 3.39 17.21
CA SER A 41 -6.46 3.28 17.93
C SER A 41 -5.38 4.21 17.38
N HIS A 42 -5.46 4.56 16.09
CA HIS A 42 -4.51 5.48 15.46
C HIS A 42 -4.63 6.90 16.01
N HIS A 43 -5.84 7.28 16.46
CA HIS A 43 -6.11 8.60 17.02
C HIS A 43 -5.94 8.64 18.54
N GLN A 44 -5.51 7.53 19.15
CA GLN A 44 -5.29 7.43 20.58
C GLN A 44 -3.82 7.16 20.87
N LYS A 45 -3.43 7.35 22.15
CA LYS A 45 -2.05 7.04 22.56
C LYS A 45 -1.78 5.55 22.34
N ARG A 46 -0.66 5.26 21.69
CA ARG A 46 -0.26 3.89 21.41
C ARG A 46 0.06 3.18 22.72
N LYS A 47 -0.57 2.02 22.94
CA LYS A 47 -0.39 1.24 24.16
C LYS A 47 0.41 -0.03 23.94
N SER A 48 0.56 -0.47 22.68
CA SER A 48 1.24 -1.72 22.35
C SER A 48 2.02 -1.56 21.04
N LEU A 49 2.85 -2.56 20.74
CA LEU A 49 3.61 -2.58 19.49
C LEU A 49 2.67 -2.64 18.29
N PHE A 50 1.55 -3.38 18.42
CA PHE A 50 0.55 -3.47 17.36
C PHE A 50 -0.71 -2.74 17.79
N GLU A 51 -1.29 -2.00 16.85
CA GLU A 51 -2.57 -1.31 17.01
C GLU A 51 -3.61 -1.97 16.13
N LEU A 52 -4.90 -1.80 16.46
CA LEU A 52 -5.98 -2.31 15.59
C LEU A 52 -5.92 -1.68 14.21
N ASN A 53 -5.44 -0.45 14.11
CA ASN A 53 -5.30 0.22 12.82
C ASN A 53 -4.30 -0.49 11.90
N ASP A 54 -3.38 -1.28 12.44
CA ASP A 54 -2.40 -2.01 11.64
C ASP A 54 -3.04 -3.05 10.74
N ILE A 55 -4.30 -3.43 11.02
CA ILE A 55 -5.01 -4.36 10.15
C ILE A 55 -5.19 -3.79 8.74
N TYR A 56 -5.30 -2.47 8.62
CA TYR A 56 -5.39 -1.82 7.31
C TYR A 56 -4.09 -1.96 6.52
N PHE A 57 -2.96 -1.83 7.21
CA PHE A 57 -1.66 -2.05 6.58
C PHE A 57 -1.53 -3.49 6.08
N ILE A 58 -1.90 -4.46 6.91
CA ILE A 58 -1.85 -5.87 6.54
C ILE A 58 -2.76 -6.13 5.33
N PHE A 59 -3.98 -5.59 5.35
CA PHE A 59 -4.93 -5.77 4.26
C PHE A 59 -4.39 -5.24 2.94
N PHE A 60 -3.76 -4.05 2.95
CA PHE A 60 -3.22 -3.46 1.74
C PHE A 60 -1.88 -4.08 1.32
N SER A 61 -1.18 -4.80 2.22
CA SER A 61 0.04 -5.49 1.85
C SER A 61 -0.21 -6.76 1.02
N LEU A 62 -1.38 -7.37 1.15
CA LEU A 62 -1.71 -8.59 0.44
C LEU A 62 -1.68 -8.42 -1.09
N PRO A 63 -2.33 -7.41 -1.68
CA PRO A 63 -2.25 -7.20 -3.12
C PRO A 63 -0.82 -6.98 -3.61
N SER A 64 0.00 -6.31 -2.80
CA SER A 64 1.41 -6.08 -3.14
C SER A 64 2.16 -7.40 -3.21
N ILE A 65 2.01 -8.25 -2.20
CA ILE A 65 2.69 -9.55 -2.14
C ILE A 65 2.25 -10.42 -3.32
N PHE A 66 0.94 -10.50 -3.57
CA PHE A 66 0.41 -11.28 -4.69
C PHE A 66 0.95 -10.79 -6.03
N SER A 67 0.96 -9.46 -6.23
CA SER A 67 1.42 -8.88 -7.48
C SER A 67 2.91 -9.13 -7.71
N ILE A 68 3.72 -9.04 -6.67
CA ILE A 68 5.16 -9.29 -6.78
C ILE A 68 5.42 -10.76 -7.11
N ILE A 69 4.76 -11.67 -6.41
CA ILE A 69 4.93 -13.11 -6.66
C ILE A 69 4.45 -13.48 -8.06
N TRP A 70 3.26 -13.01 -8.44
CA TRP A 70 2.71 -13.29 -9.77
C TRP A 70 3.60 -12.74 -10.87
N GLY A 71 4.03 -11.49 -10.74
CA GLY A 71 4.87 -10.85 -11.74
C GLY A 71 6.22 -11.55 -11.90
N PHE A 72 6.79 -12.01 -10.79
CA PHE A 72 8.05 -12.73 -10.81
C PHE A 72 7.91 -14.11 -11.47
N LEU A 73 6.87 -14.85 -11.08
CA LEU A 73 6.69 -16.23 -11.56
C LEU A 73 6.32 -16.29 -13.04
N TYR A 74 5.53 -15.33 -13.51
CA TYR A 74 5.03 -15.34 -14.89
C TYR A 74 5.70 -14.30 -15.78
N TYR A 75 6.81 -13.71 -15.30
CA TYR A 75 7.58 -12.71 -16.06
C TYR A 75 6.71 -11.53 -16.51
N ASN A 76 5.70 -11.17 -15.72
CA ASN A 76 4.83 -10.04 -16.02
C ASN A 76 5.35 -8.81 -15.30
N TYR A 77 6.18 -8.03 -16.00
CA TYR A 77 6.85 -6.88 -15.39
C TYR A 77 5.89 -5.73 -15.05
N LEU A 78 4.74 -5.64 -15.74
CA LEU A 78 3.73 -4.65 -15.40
C LEU A 78 3.16 -4.92 -14.01
N VAL A 79 2.71 -6.14 -13.76
CA VAL A 79 2.16 -6.54 -12.46
C VAL A 79 3.21 -6.44 -11.37
N LEU A 80 4.45 -6.85 -11.68
CA LEU A 80 5.57 -6.72 -10.74
C LEU A 80 5.80 -5.27 -10.33
N SER A 81 5.79 -4.35 -11.31
CA SER A 81 6.00 -2.93 -11.05
C SER A 81 4.89 -2.34 -10.17
N ILE A 82 3.64 -2.73 -10.42
CA ILE A 82 2.51 -2.29 -9.59
C ILE A 82 2.69 -2.78 -8.16
N GLY A 83 3.05 -4.05 -7.97
CA GLY A 83 3.29 -4.61 -6.64
C GLY A 83 4.42 -3.90 -5.90
N ILE A 84 5.50 -3.59 -6.59
CA ILE A 84 6.63 -2.86 -6.02
C ILE A 84 6.18 -1.45 -5.59
N GLY A 85 5.38 -0.78 -6.41
CA GLY A 85 4.85 0.55 -6.08
C GLY A 85 4.01 0.53 -4.82
N ILE A 86 3.12 -0.45 -4.70
CA ILE A 86 2.29 -0.62 -3.50
C ILE A 86 3.17 -0.88 -2.28
N MET A 87 4.20 -1.71 -2.42
CA MET A 87 5.14 -2.00 -1.35
C MET A 87 5.86 -0.74 -0.86
N PHE A 88 6.39 0.06 -1.79
CA PHE A 88 7.07 1.30 -1.43
C PHE A 88 6.12 2.27 -0.73
N TYR A 89 4.89 2.38 -1.22
CA TYR A 89 3.91 3.24 -0.56
C TYR A 89 3.65 2.76 0.88
N GLY A 90 3.51 1.46 1.08
CA GLY A 90 3.31 0.90 2.41
C GLY A 90 4.46 1.21 3.36
N MET A 91 5.70 1.13 2.86
CA MET A 91 6.88 1.46 3.65
C MET A 91 6.88 2.95 4.03
N ILE A 92 6.58 3.83 3.07
CA ILE A 92 6.50 5.27 3.33
C ILE A 92 5.41 5.55 4.37
N TYR A 93 4.26 4.91 4.22
CA TYR A 93 3.13 5.09 5.14
C TYR A 93 3.52 4.71 6.57
N VAL A 94 4.19 3.58 6.74
CA VAL A 94 4.61 3.11 8.07
C VAL A 94 5.61 4.08 8.70
N PHE A 95 6.56 4.60 7.91
CA PHE A 95 7.57 5.51 8.45
C PHE A 95 7.02 6.90 8.76
N LEU A 96 5.99 7.36 8.02
CA LEU A 96 5.43 8.70 8.21
C LEU A 96 4.24 8.72 9.17
N HIS A 97 3.66 7.60 9.42
CA HIS A 97 2.51 7.47 10.30
C HIS A 97 2.80 6.49 11.42
#